data_e6cf4a68aef014eb9260f87c62d4f2d5
#
_entry.id   e6cf4a68aef014eb9260f87c62d4f2d5
#
_cell.length_a   1.000
_cell.length_b   1.000
_cell.length_c   1.000
_cell.angle_alpha   90.00
_cell.angle_beta   90.00
_cell.angle_gamma   90.00
#
_symmetry.space_group_name_H-M   'P 1'
#
loop_
_entity.id
_entity.type
_entity.pdbx_description
1 polymer ?
#
loop_
_entity_poly.entity_id
_entity_poly.type
_entity_poly.pdbx_seq_one_letter_code
_entity_poly.pdbx_strand_id
1 'polypeptide(L)'
;LDPADCGPATISISQDVQGEAFEYPEIFFEEKIHEIRRVHPDPNQIKRAAEKIINSKQPIIIAGGGVLYSEAEIELSNFAKKHNIPVTPTVMGIGCMTKDDPYYIGAIGCLGEGSSNSLSKDTDLALAIGTKLGDFTTGSWSNFHNKDFKLVSINTARFDVTKHRAEPVISDAKIGLRELSKI
;
A
#
# COMPACT_ATOMS: atom_id res chain seq x y z
N LEU A 1 -12.28 -9.82 -5.70
CA LEU A 1 -12.03 -8.70 -6.62
C LEU A 1 -12.19 -7.32 -5.96
N ASP A 2 -12.82 -7.23 -4.77
CA ASP A 2 -12.89 -5.93 -4.07
C ASP A 2 -11.49 -5.51 -3.63
N PRO A 3 -11.03 -4.30 -3.95
CA PRO A 3 -9.68 -3.84 -3.61
C PRO A 3 -9.36 -3.86 -2.11
N ALA A 4 -10.37 -3.75 -1.24
CA ALA A 4 -10.19 -3.80 0.21
C ALA A 4 -10.04 -5.23 0.75
N ASP A 5 -10.68 -6.21 0.09
CA ASP A 5 -10.76 -7.60 0.51
C ASP A 5 -10.20 -8.56 -0.55
N CYS A 6 -9.31 -8.07 -1.41
CA CYS A 6 -8.68 -8.86 -2.47
C CYS A 6 -7.89 -10.02 -1.87
N GLY A 7 -8.20 -11.25 -2.33
CA GLY A 7 -7.55 -12.45 -1.83
C GLY A 7 -8.07 -13.73 -2.49
N PRO A 8 -7.50 -14.88 -2.09
CA PRO A 8 -7.96 -16.18 -2.59
C PRO A 8 -9.35 -16.48 -2.05
N ALA A 9 -10.17 -17.13 -2.89
CA ALA A 9 -11.46 -17.70 -2.52
C ALA A 9 -11.39 -19.21 -2.62
N THR A 10 -11.87 -19.91 -1.58
CA THR A 10 -11.91 -21.37 -1.56
C THR A 10 -13.35 -21.84 -1.65
N ILE A 11 -13.64 -22.72 -2.62
CA ILE A 11 -14.92 -23.41 -2.74
C ILE A 11 -14.71 -24.87 -2.38
N SER A 12 -15.42 -25.36 -1.37
CA SER A 12 -15.42 -26.77 -0.99
C SER A 12 -16.68 -27.45 -1.56
N ILE A 13 -16.49 -28.45 -2.39
CA ILE A 13 -17.58 -29.21 -3.02
C ILE A 13 -17.43 -30.69 -2.62
N SER A 14 -18.46 -31.28 -2.02
CA SER A 14 -18.47 -32.68 -1.64
C SER A 14 -18.43 -33.59 -2.88
N GLN A 15 -17.83 -34.77 -2.74
CA GLN A 15 -17.56 -35.67 -3.86
C GLN A 15 -18.82 -36.20 -4.51
N ASP A 16 -19.86 -36.49 -3.74
CA ASP A 16 -21.17 -36.94 -4.22
C ASP A 16 -21.85 -35.87 -5.08
N VAL A 17 -21.85 -34.62 -4.65
CA VAL A 17 -22.40 -33.47 -5.41
C VAL A 17 -21.68 -33.27 -6.73
N GLN A 18 -20.36 -33.52 -6.78
CA GLN A 18 -19.59 -33.42 -8.03
C GLN A 18 -20.02 -34.45 -9.09
N GLY A 19 -20.64 -35.56 -8.67
CA GLY A 19 -21.13 -36.61 -9.56
C GLY A 19 -22.58 -36.41 -10.02
N GLU A 20 -23.30 -35.43 -9.50
CA GLU A 20 -24.71 -35.21 -9.85
C GLU A 20 -24.84 -34.52 -11.22
N ALA A 21 -25.86 -34.96 -11.96
CA ALA A 21 -26.26 -34.30 -13.21
C ALA A 21 -27.21 -33.17 -12.90
N PHE A 22 -26.97 -32.01 -13.50
CA PHE A 22 -27.77 -30.79 -13.31
C PHE A 22 -27.95 -30.03 -14.64
N GLU A 23 -29.13 -29.49 -14.86
CA GLU A 23 -29.39 -28.58 -15.98
C GLU A 23 -28.99 -27.17 -15.58
N TYR A 24 -27.83 -26.71 -16.07
CA TYR A 24 -27.37 -25.36 -15.79
C TYR A 24 -28.15 -24.33 -16.61
N PRO A 25 -28.66 -23.26 -16.01
CA PRO A 25 -29.29 -22.18 -16.75
C PRO A 25 -28.31 -21.51 -17.70
N GLU A 26 -28.76 -21.02 -18.85
CA GLU A 26 -27.90 -20.38 -19.87
C GLU A 26 -27.03 -19.23 -19.29
N ILE A 27 -27.59 -18.43 -18.37
CA ILE A 27 -26.90 -17.34 -17.70
C ILE A 27 -25.62 -17.78 -16.96
N PHE A 28 -25.49 -19.08 -16.59
CA PHE A 28 -24.29 -19.61 -15.96
C PHE A 28 -23.08 -19.58 -16.90
N PHE A 29 -23.32 -19.69 -18.19
CA PHE A 29 -22.29 -19.70 -19.23
C PHE A 29 -22.03 -18.33 -19.86
N GLU A 30 -22.78 -17.30 -19.47
CA GLU A 30 -22.55 -15.95 -19.95
C GLU A 30 -21.23 -15.39 -19.42
N GLU A 31 -20.49 -14.72 -20.30
CA GLU A 31 -19.29 -14.00 -19.91
C GLU A 31 -19.67 -12.84 -18.99
N LYS A 32 -19.02 -12.77 -17.82
CA LYS A 32 -19.20 -11.69 -16.86
C LYS A 32 -17.91 -10.91 -16.67
N ILE A 33 -17.90 -9.67 -17.12
CA ILE A 33 -16.79 -8.74 -16.90
C ILE A 33 -16.93 -8.09 -15.53
N HIS A 34 -15.89 -8.21 -14.71
CA HIS A 34 -15.82 -7.60 -13.39
C HIS A 34 -14.90 -6.37 -13.42
N GLU A 35 -15.49 -5.19 -13.27
CA GLU A 35 -14.72 -3.96 -13.15
C GLU A 35 -14.17 -3.78 -11.73
N ILE A 36 -12.86 -3.54 -11.63
CA ILE A 36 -12.20 -3.25 -10.36
C ILE A 36 -12.37 -1.77 -10.04
N ARG A 37 -13.08 -1.49 -8.95
CA ARG A 37 -13.32 -0.11 -8.49
C ARG A 37 -12.04 0.48 -7.91
N ARG A 38 -11.76 1.74 -8.24
CA ARG A 38 -10.72 2.52 -7.59
C ARG A 38 -11.32 3.46 -6.56
N VAL A 39 -10.92 3.27 -5.30
CA VAL A 39 -11.43 4.05 -4.17
C VAL A 39 -10.81 5.44 -4.19
N HIS A 40 -11.64 6.47 -4.21
CA HIS A 40 -11.21 7.87 -4.11
C HIS A 40 -11.11 8.31 -2.66
N PRO A 41 -10.09 9.11 -2.28
CA PRO A 41 -9.91 9.55 -0.91
C PRO A 41 -10.88 10.69 -0.54
N ASP A 42 -11.20 10.80 0.75
CA ASP A 42 -11.84 11.98 1.30
C ASP A 42 -10.87 13.18 1.25
N PRO A 43 -11.31 14.37 0.74
CA PRO A 43 -10.45 15.57 0.65
C PRO A 43 -9.85 16.00 1.99
N ASN A 44 -10.58 15.81 3.11
CA ASN A 44 -10.07 16.16 4.43
C ASN A 44 -8.97 15.19 4.90
N GLN A 45 -9.06 13.90 4.52
CA GLN A 45 -7.98 12.94 4.77
C GLN A 45 -6.71 13.35 4.00
N ILE A 46 -6.84 13.71 2.73
CA ILE A 46 -5.72 14.20 1.90
C ILE A 46 -5.10 15.46 2.52
N LYS A 47 -5.90 16.43 2.94
CA LYS A 47 -5.40 17.64 3.58
C LYS A 47 -4.59 17.36 4.84
N ARG A 48 -5.12 16.55 5.76
CA ARG A 48 -4.41 16.18 7.01
C ARG A 48 -3.13 15.38 6.74
N ALA A 49 -3.16 14.47 5.76
CA ALA A 49 -1.97 13.72 5.34
C ALA A 49 -0.90 14.66 4.77
N ALA A 50 -1.27 15.57 3.87
CA ALA A 50 -0.37 16.57 3.30
C ALA A 50 0.25 17.47 4.36
N GLU A 51 -0.54 17.97 5.32
CA GLU A 51 -0.04 18.77 6.44
C GLU A 51 1.04 18.02 7.25
N LYS A 52 0.87 16.71 7.50
CA LYS A 52 1.88 15.91 8.20
C LYS A 52 3.14 15.74 7.36
N ILE A 53 3.00 15.47 6.07
CA ILE A 53 4.13 15.26 5.14
C ILE A 53 4.95 16.56 5.02
N ILE A 54 4.31 17.71 4.82
CA ILE A 54 4.97 19.02 4.68
C ILE A 54 5.74 19.40 5.95
N ASN A 55 5.22 19.04 7.13
CA ASN A 55 5.86 19.36 8.41
C ASN A 55 6.93 18.33 8.84
N SER A 56 7.15 17.28 8.07
CA SER A 56 8.19 16.29 8.34
C SER A 56 9.56 16.79 7.87
N LYS A 57 10.61 16.41 8.60
CA LYS A 57 12.01 16.75 8.28
C LYS A 57 12.75 15.58 7.64
N GLN A 58 12.35 14.37 7.98
CA GLN A 58 13.01 13.14 7.52
C GLN A 58 11.95 12.09 7.13
N PRO A 59 11.09 12.38 6.13
CA PRO A 59 10.07 11.46 5.69
C PRO A 59 10.67 10.30 4.88
N ILE A 60 10.02 9.12 4.96
CA ILE A 60 10.25 8.00 4.04
C ILE A 60 8.92 7.51 3.47
N ILE A 61 8.96 6.92 2.27
CA ILE A 61 7.81 6.20 1.70
C ILE A 61 8.06 4.71 1.87
N ILE A 62 7.07 3.99 2.43
CA ILE A 62 7.04 2.54 2.50
C ILE A 62 6.03 2.05 1.47
N ALA A 63 6.52 1.51 0.35
CA ALA A 63 5.69 1.06 -0.75
C ALA A 63 5.39 -0.45 -0.65
N GLY A 64 4.13 -0.80 -0.54
CA GLY A 64 3.66 -2.19 -0.49
C GLY A 64 3.12 -2.69 -1.83
N GLY A 65 2.61 -3.93 -1.84
CA GLY A 65 2.02 -4.57 -3.02
C GLY A 65 0.82 -3.82 -3.60
N GLY A 66 0.14 -3.01 -2.79
CA GLY A 66 -0.97 -2.17 -3.26
C GLY A 66 -0.56 -1.12 -4.30
N VAL A 67 0.72 -0.73 -4.35
CA VAL A 67 1.25 0.13 -5.42
C VAL A 67 1.20 -0.60 -6.77
N LEU A 68 1.64 -1.86 -6.79
CA LEU A 68 1.62 -2.72 -8.00
C LEU A 68 0.17 -3.03 -8.41
N TYR A 69 -0.68 -3.41 -7.46
CA TYR A 69 -2.10 -3.70 -7.76
C TYR A 69 -2.87 -2.49 -8.27
N SER A 70 -2.43 -1.30 -7.90
CA SER A 70 -3.02 -0.03 -8.38
C SER A 70 -2.38 0.46 -9.67
N GLU A 71 -1.31 -0.18 -10.16
CA GLU A 71 -0.50 0.32 -11.29
C GLU A 71 -0.04 1.77 -11.04
N ALA A 72 0.52 2.01 -9.85
CA ALA A 72 0.84 3.34 -9.33
C ALA A 72 2.34 3.65 -9.35
N GLU A 73 3.16 2.87 -10.06
CA GLU A 73 4.62 2.96 -10.07
C GLU A 73 5.09 4.32 -10.58
N ILE A 74 4.45 4.84 -11.63
CA ILE A 74 4.77 6.15 -12.21
C ILE A 74 4.41 7.27 -11.22
N GLU A 75 3.24 7.20 -10.62
CA GLU A 75 2.79 8.17 -9.62
C GLU A 75 3.70 8.16 -8.38
N LEU A 76 4.15 6.98 -7.95
CA LEU A 76 5.08 6.82 -6.83
C LEU A 76 6.42 7.50 -7.14
N SER A 77 7.04 7.18 -8.28
CA SER A 77 8.32 7.76 -8.68
C SER A 77 8.22 9.29 -8.82
N ASN A 78 7.17 9.79 -9.48
CA ASN A 78 6.93 11.22 -9.63
C ASN A 78 6.72 11.92 -8.29
N PHE A 79 5.98 11.31 -7.37
CA PHE A 79 5.75 11.86 -6.02
C PHE A 79 7.05 11.90 -5.22
N ALA A 80 7.82 10.81 -5.20
CA ALA A 80 9.10 10.73 -4.53
C ALA A 80 10.07 11.80 -5.03
N LYS A 81 10.19 11.96 -6.35
CA LYS A 81 11.01 12.97 -7.00
C LYS A 81 10.55 14.39 -6.70
N LYS A 82 9.25 14.67 -6.82
CA LYS A 82 8.69 16.01 -6.56
C LYS A 82 8.98 16.49 -5.14
N HIS A 83 8.87 15.58 -4.16
CA HIS A 83 8.99 15.92 -2.74
C HIS A 83 10.33 15.52 -2.13
N ASN A 84 11.25 14.97 -2.92
CA ASN A 84 12.58 14.51 -2.49
C ASN A 84 12.49 13.52 -1.30
N ILE A 85 11.60 12.53 -1.40
CA ILE A 85 11.36 11.55 -0.34
C ILE A 85 11.89 10.17 -0.79
N PRO A 86 12.77 9.52 -0.02
CA PRO A 86 13.26 8.18 -0.34
C PRO A 86 12.16 7.13 -0.23
N VAL A 87 12.25 6.11 -1.09
CA VAL A 87 11.28 5.02 -1.19
C VAL A 87 11.93 3.71 -0.80
N THR A 88 11.28 3.00 0.10
CA THR A 88 11.64 1.66 0.51
C THR A 88 10.47 0.71 0.26
N PRO A 89 10.60 -0.27 -0.64
CA PRO A 89 9.55 -1.26 -0.81
C PRO A 89 9.51 -2.27 0.34
N THR A 90 8.32 -2.77 0.62
CA THR A 90 8.17 -4.02 1.38
C THR A 90 8.52 -5.21 0.47
N VAL A 91 8.64 -6.42 1.02
CA VAL A 91 8.84 -7.64 0.20
C VAL A 91 7.77 -7.76 -0.90
N MET A 92 6.51 -7.45 -0.59
CA MET A 92 5.40 -7.47 -1.56
C MET A 92 5.37 -6.24 -2.48
N GLY A 93 6.13 -5.21 -2.16
CA GLY A 93 6.26 -4.00 -2.97
C GLY A 93 7.49 -4.00 -3.90
N ILE A 94 8.33 -5.04 -3.85
CA ILE A 94 9.48 -5.15 -4.74
C ILE A 94 9.00 -5.14 -6.20
N GLY A 95 9.59 -4.25 -7.01
CA GLY A 95 9.17 -3.99 -8.39
C GLY A 95 8.37 -2.69 -8.58
N CYS A 96 7.88 -2.06 -7.49
CA CYS A 96 7.18 -0.78 -7.59
C CYS A 96 8.06 0.40 -8.04
N MET A 97 9.37 0.23 -7.96
CA MET A 97 10.39 1.19 -8.40
C MET A 97 11.63 0.43 -8.86
N THR A 98 12.32 0.93 -9.88
CA THR A 98 13.56 0.31 -10.35
C THR A 98 14.71 0.60 -9.38
N LYS A 99 15.68 -0.32 -9.30
CA LYS A 99 16.85 -0.14 -8.43
C LYS A 99 17.76 1.02 -8.84
N ASP A 100 17.67 1.43 -10.09
CA ASP A 100 18.44 2.56 -10.64
C ASP A 100 17.78 3.92 -10.37
N ASP A 101 16.56 3.94 -9.82
CA ASP A 101 15.90 5.18 -9.42
C ASP A 101 16.65 5.76 -8.20
N PRO A 102 17.07 7.04 -8.25
CA PRO A 102 17.86 7.65 -7.17
C PRO A 102 17.12 7.75 -5.82
N TYR A 103 15.80 7.58 -5.83
CA TYR A 103 14.98 7.56 -4.61
C TYR A 103 14.79 6.15 -4.02
N TYR A 104 15.20 5.09 -4.73
CA TYR A 104 15.16 3.73 -4.21
C TYR A 104 16.28 3.50 -3.20
N ILE A 105 15.93 3.16 -1.96
CA ILE A 105 16.90 2.95 -0.89
C ILE A 105 17.00 1.51 -0.38
N GLY A 106 16.47 0.54 -1.15
CA GLY A 106 16.42 -0.87 -0.76
C GLY A 106 15.16 -1.23 0.02
N ALA A 107 14.89 -2.53 0.14
CA ALA A 107 13.71 -3.04 0.84
C ALA A 107 13.83 -2.87 2.37
N ILE A 108 12.68 -2.65 3.04
CA ILE A 108 12.59 -2.51 4.50
C ILE A 108 12.16 -3.82 5.17
N GLY A 109 12.51 -3.97 6.42
CA GLY A 109 12.04 -5.03 7.32
C GLY A 109 13.05 -6.10 7.61
N CYS A 110 12.59 -7.25 8.13
CA CYS A 110 13.46 -8.36 8.57
C CYS A 110 14.33 -8.94 7.43
N LEU A 111 13.81 -8.88 6.20
CA LEU A 111 14.53 -9.30 4.98
C LEU A 111 15.03 -8.08 4.19
N GLY A 112 15.05 -6.92 4.81
CA GLY A 112 15.41 -5.66 4.18
C GLY A 112 16.91 -5.39 4.18
N GLU A 113 17.28 -4.33 3.47
CA GLU A 113 18.66 -3.88 3.35
C GLU A 113 19.06 -3.01 4.55
N GLY A 114 20.36 -3.02 4.88
CA GLY A 114 20.87 -2.23 6.00
C GLY A 114 20.66 -0.73 5.85
N SER A 115 20.70 -0.21 4.61
CA SER A 115 20.47 1.21 4.28
C SER A 115 19.07 1.66 4.66
N SER A 116 18.03 0.95 4.17
CA SER A 116 16.65 1.28 4.44
C SER A 116 16.29 1.13 5.93
N ASN A 117 16.71 0.04 6.56
CA ASN A 117 16.48 -0.19 7.98
C ASN A 117 17.25 0.84 8.87
N SER A 118 18.41 1.32 8.44
CA SER A 118 19.15 2.36 9.15
C SER A 118 18.44 3.72 9.05
N LEU A 119 18.01 4.11 7.84
CA LEU A 119 17.30 5.38 7.64
C LEU A 119 15.95 5.42 8.37
N SER A 120 15.25 4.28 8.43
CA SER A 120 13.94 4.22 9.10
C SER A 120 14.01 4.47 10.61
N LYS A 121 15.17 4.28 11.26
CA LYS A 121 15.33 4.52 12.70
C LYS A 121 15.16 5.98 13.09
N ASP A 122 15.63 6.88 12.23
CA ASP A 122 15.66 8.31 12.49
C ASP A 122 14.49 9.05 11.82
N THR A 123 13.71 8.37 11.00
CA THR A 123 12.57 8.97 10.30
C THR A 123 11.53 9.53 11.28
N ASP A 124 11.03 10.72 11.00
CA ASP A 124 9.96 11.37 11.77
C ASP A 124 8.58 11.15 11.14
N LEU A 125 8.54 10.66 9.89
CA LEU A 125 7.29 10.31 9.21
C LEU A 125 7.50 9.17 8.21
N ALA A 126 6.68 8.13 8.32
CA ALA A 126 6.50 7.14 7.26
C ALA A 126 5.18 7.36 6.52
N LEU A 127 5.26 7.49 5.19
CA LEU A 127 4.12 7.43 4.29
C LEU A 127 4.00 6.00 3.77
N ALA A 128 3.12 5.21 4.39
CA ALA A 128 2.86 3.83 4.02
C ALA A 128 1.81 3.75 2.91
N ILE A 129 2.15 3.15 1.78
CA ILE A 129 1.28 3.10 0.60
C ILE A 129 1.02 1.65 0.21
N GLY A 130 -0.24 1.22 0.28
CA GLY A 130 -0.66 -0.11 -0.13
C GLY A 130 0.02 -1.25 0.65
N THR A 131 0.28 -1.05 1.94
CA THR A 131 0.90 -2.03 2.83
C THR A 131 0.13 -2.21 4.13
N LYS A 132 0.19 -3.42 4.69
CA LYS A 132 -0.43 -3.74 6.00
C LYS A 132 0.47 -3.40 7.18
N LEU A 133 1.73 -3.05 6.96
CA LEU A 133 2.75 -2.82 8.00
C LEU A 133 2.81 -3.95 9.04
N GLY A 134 2.87 -5.20 8.56
CA GLY A 134 3.04 -6.37 9.42
C GLY A 134 4.45 -6.44 10.03
N ASP A 135 4.65 -7.37 10.96
CA ASP A 135 5.87 -7.54 11.73
C ASP A 135 7.13 -7.71 10.88
N PHE A 136 7.05 -8.46 9.79
CA PHE A 136 8.18 -8.61 8.86
C PHE A 136 8.62 -7.29 8.23
N THR A 137 7.68 -6.40 7.91
CA THR A 137 7.98 -5.08 7.32
C THR A 137 8.54 -4.11 8.35
N THR A 138 8.02 -4.13 9.58
CA THR A 138 8.38 -3.16 10.62
C THR A 138 9.49 -3.67 11.53
N GLY A 139 9.92 -4.93 11.38
CA GLY A 139 10.81 -5.60 12.34
C GLY A 139 10.20 -5.60 13.75
N SER A 140 8.91 -5.91 13.85
CA SER A 140 8.13 -5.78 15.09
C SER A 140 8.24 -4.38 15.71
N TRP A 141 8.20 -3.35 14.86
CA TRP A 141 8.34 -1.92 15.20
C TRP A 141 9.74 -1.51 15.71
N SER A 142 10.74 -2.37 15.59
CA SER A 142 12.12 -2.04 15.96
C SER A 142 12.81 -1.11 14.96
N ASN A 143 12.18 -0.80 13.82
CA ASN A 143 12.74 0.07 12.79
C ASN A 143 12.45 1.56 13.03
N PHE A 144 11.55 1.93 13.95
CA PHE A 144 11.12 3.32 14.14
C PHE A 144 11.39 3.75 15.58
N HIS A 145 12.50 4.47 15.79
CA HIS A 145 12.97 4.87 17.14
C HIS A 145 12.72 6.35 17.44
N ASN A 146 12.40 7.16 16.43
CA ASN A 146 12.16 8.57 16.63
C ASN A 146 10.92 8.80 17.51
N LYS A 147 11.08 9.58 18.58
CA LYS A 147 9.97 9.87 19.53
C LYS A 147 8.84 10.68 18.92
N ASP A 148 9.16 11.46 17.87
CA ASP A 148 8.21 12.29 17.14
C ASP A 148 7.64 11.58 15.89
N PHE A 149 7.91 10.28 15.75
CA PHE A 149 7.49 9.46 14.62
C PHE A 149 5.97 9.56 14.39
N LYS A 150 5.61 9.82 13.14
CA LYS A 150 4.23 9.87 12.65
C LYS A 150 4.06 8.89 11.50
N LEU A 151 2.86 8.37 11.38
CA LEU A 151 2.49 7.48 10.30
C LEU A 151 1.33 8.08 9.51
N VAL A 152 1.47 8.14 8.20
CA VAL A 152 0.39 8.38 7.24
C VAL A 152 0.22 7.09 6.45
N SER A 153 -1.00 6.61 6.28
CA SER A 153 -1.25 5.37 5.57
C SER A 153 -2.27 5.57 4.45
N ILE A 154 -1.94 5.14 3.24
CA ILE A 154 -2.85 5.07 2.09
C ILE A 154 -3.15 3.60 1.84
N ASN A 155 -4.41 3.20 1.99
CA ASN A 155 -4.85 1.83 1.73
C ASN A 155 -6.34 1.81 1.41
N THR A 156 -6.77 0.85 0.59
CA THR A 156 -8.18 0.59 0.33
C THR A 156 -8.86 -0.10 1.51
N ALA A 157 -8.14 -0.92 2.27
CA ALA A 157 -8.64 -1.63 3.43
C ALA A 157 -8.73 -0.72 4.65
N ARG A 158 -9.96 -0.43 5.10
CA ARG A 158 -10.23 0.44 6.26
C ARG A 158 -9.53 -0.03 7.53
N PHE A 159 -9.46 -1.33 7.76
CA PHE A 159 -8.81 -1.89 8.93
C PHE A 159 -7.29 -1.63 8.90
N ASP A 160 -6.64 -1.86 7.77
CA ASP A 160 -5.19 -1.71 7.66
C ASP A 160 -4.75 -0.24 7.70
N VAL A 161 -5.52 0.66 7.09
CA VAL A 161 -5.17 2.08 7.02
C VAL A 161 -5.25 2.79 8.38
N THR A 162 -6.04 2.27 9.32
CA THR A 162 -6.23 2.88 10.66
C THR A 162 -5.32 2.28 11.74
N LYS A 163 -4.55 1.24 11.41
CA LYS A 163 -3.63 0.62 12.37
C LYS A 163 -2.55 1.61 12.84
N HIS A 164 -1.99 1.30 14.00
CA HIS A 164 -0.80 1.95 14.54
C HIS A 164 -0.93 3.48 14.71
N ARG A 165 -2.17 3.96 14.95
CA ARG A 165 -2.46 5.40 15.08
C ARG A 165 -2.09 6.22 13.84
N ALA A 166 -2.11 5.59 12.67
CA ALA A 166 -1.85 6.26 11.41
C ALA A 166 -2.89 7.36 11.11
N GLU A 167 -2.47 8.43 10.44
CA GLU A 167 -3.39 9.32 9.73
C GLU A 167 -3.89 8.58 8.50
N PRO A 168 -5.19 8.23 8.43
CA PRO A 168 -5.69 7.37 7.38
C PRO A 168 -6.03 8.16 6.11
N VAL A 169 -5.68 7.59 4.97
CA VAL A 169 -6.19 7.97 3.65
C VAL A 169 -6.77 6.71 3.01
N ILE A 170 -8.08 6.55 3.10
CA ILE A 170 -8.77 5.41 2.50
C ILE A 170 -8.86 5.64 1.00
N SER A 171 -7.96 5.03 0.26
CA SER A 171 -7.84 5.25 -1.18
C SER A 171 -7.07 4.14 -1.88
N ASP A 172 -7.36 3.98 -3.17
CA ASP A 172 -6.45 3.36 -4.13
C ASP A 172 -5.12 4.13 -4.14
N ALA A 173 -3.98 3.42 -4.24
CA ALA A 173 -2.66 4.04 -4.15
C ALA A 173 -2.42 5.06 -5.28
N LYS A 174 -2.83 4.76 -6.51
CA LYS A 174 -2.69 5.66 -7.67
C LYS A 174 -3.46 6.95 -7.47
N ILE A 175 -4.73 6.82 -7.06
CA ILE A 175 -5.59 7.98 -6.85
C ILE A 175 -5.10 8.80 -5.65
N GLY A 176 -4.75 8.16 -4.54
CA GLY A 176 -4.23 8.82 -3.34
C GLY A 176 -2.96 9.63 -3.62
N LEU A 177 -2.00 9.06 -4.36
CA LEU A 177 -0.78 9.76 -4.77
C LEU A 177 -1.07 10.95 -5.70
N ARG A 178 -2.00 10.79 -6.66
CA ARG A 178 -2.42 11.89 -7.54
C ARG A 178 -3.03 13.04 -6.76
N GLU A 179 -3.89 12.75 -5.80
CA GLU A 179 -4.54 13.79 -4.99
C GLU A 179 -3.54 14.50 -4.06
N LEU A 180 -2.64 13.75 -3.40
CA LEU A 180 -1.55 14.34 -2.60
C LEU A 180 -0.61 15.20 -3.44
N SER A 181 -0.35 14.84 -4.69
CA SER A 181 0.52 15.59 -5.59
C SER A 181 -0.04 16.94 -6.03
N LYS A 182 -1.34 17.19 -5.82
CA LYS A 182 -1.97 18.50 -6.15
C LYS A 182 -1.76 19.56 -5.08
N ILE A 183 -1.41 19.15 -3.88
CA ILE A 183 -1.15 20.04 -2.74
C ILE A 183 0.35 20.32 -2.63
#